data_7de8e5dc0982b793ab00e23807216338
#
_entry.id   7de8e5dc0982b793ab00e23807216338
#
_cell.length_a   1.000
_cell.length_b   1.000
_cell.length_c   1.000
_cell.angle_alpha   90.00
_cell.angle_beta   90.00
_cell.angle_gamma   90.00
#
_symmetry.space_group_name_H-M   'P 1'
#
loop_
_entity.id
_entity.type
_entity.pdbx_description
1 polymer ?
#
loop_
_entity_poly.entity_id
_entity_poly.type
_entity_poly.pdbx_seq_one_letter_code
_entity_poly.pdbx_strand_id
1 'polypeptide(L)' 'TSITSAFAVSSILVIIAVIVLILRNIFEYRSKNSKGIQ' A
#
# COMPACT_ATOMS: atom_id res chain seq x y z
N THR A 1 -15.63 1.69 24.02
CA THR A 1 -15.84 0.45 23.71
C THR A 1 -16.73 0.24 22.54
N SER A 2 -16.36 0.59 21.42
CA SER A 2 -17.19 0.32 20.29
C SER A 2 -16.42 -0.52 19.33
N ILE A 3 -16.98 -1.65 19.06
CA ILE A 3 -16.42 -2.55 18.10
C ILE A 3 -16.37 -1.89 16.74
N THR A 4 -17.33 -1.05 16.46
CA THR A 4 -17.37 -0.33 15.19
C THR A 4 -16.15 0.55 15.05
N SER A 5 -15.75 1.21 16.12
CA SER A 5 -14.58 2.06 16.06
C SER A 5 -13.33 1.25 15.80
N ALA A 6 -13.22 0.11 16.45
CA ALA A 6 -12.06 -0.75 16.25
C ALA A 6 -12.00 -1.23 14.81
N PHE A 7 -13.13 -1.59 14.26
CA PHE A 7 -13.19 -2.04 12.89
C PHE A 7 -12.79 -0.93 11.94
N ALA A 8 -13.25 0.28 12.22
CA ALA A 8 -12.92 1.40 11.34
C ALA A 8 -11.41 1.65 11.31
N VAL A 9 -10.80 1.63 12.47
CA VAL A 9 -9.36 1.86 12.54
C VAL A 9 -8.61 0.75 11.83
N SER A 10 -9.00 -0.47 12.08
CA SER A 10 -8.34 -1.61 11.44
C SER A 10 -8.48 -1.54 9.93
N SER A 11 -9.66 -1.16 9.48
CA SER A 11 -9.91 -1.06 8.05
C SER A 11 -9.01 -0.02 7.41
N ILE A 12 -8.86 1.11 8.07
CA ILE A 12 -8.00 2.16 7.54
C ILE A 12 -6.57 1.67 7.46
N LEU A 13 -6.11 0.98 8.48
CA LEU A 13 -4.74 0.47 8.48
C LEU A 13 -4.53 -0.53 7.36
N VAL A 14 -5.49 -1.40 7.15
CA VAL A 14 -5.38 -2.39 6.09
C VAL A 14 -5.35 -1.70 4.73
N ILE A 15 -6.20 -0.72 4.54
CA ILE A 15 -6.24 -0.01 3.27
C ILE A 15 -4.91 0.67 3.00
N ILE A 16 -4.36 1.32 4.01
CA ILE A 16 -3.07 1.98 3.84
C ILE A 16 -2.00 0.97 3.51
N ALA A 17 -2.00 -0.16 4.18
CA ALA A 17 -1.00 -1.18 3.92
C ALA A 17 -1.10 -1.70 2.48
N VAL A 18 -2.32 -1.91 2.02
CA VAL A 18 -2.52 -2.39 0.66
C VAL A 18 -2.04 -1.34 -0.35
N ILE A 19 -2.37 -0.09 -0.10
CA ILE A 19 -1.95 0.97 -1.01
C ILE A 19 -0.43 1.04 -1.08
N VAL A 20 0.21 0.97 0.07
CA VAL A 20 1.68 1.03 0.11
C VAL A 20 2.26 -0.14 -0.67
N LEU A 21 1.69 -1.32 -0.50
CA LEU A 21 2.18 -2.49 -1.21
C LEU A 21 2.04 -2.32 -2.72
N ILE A 22 0.91 -1.81 -3.14
CA ILE A 22 0.68 -1.62 -4.58
C ILE A 22 1.67 -0.60 -5.13
N LEU A 23 1.85 0.49 -4.42
CA LEU A 23 2.78 1.51 -4.87
C LEU A 23 4.20 0.96 -4.99
N ARG A 24 4.61 0.18 -4.03
CA ARG A 24 5.92 -0.42 -4.06
C ARG A 24 6.06 -1.36 -5.25
N ASN A 25 5.04 -2.15 -5.46
CA ASN A 25 5.05 -3.10 -6.55
C ASN A 25 5.19 -2.37 -7.89
N ILE A 26 4.41 -1.33 -8.07
CA ILE A 26 4.46 -0.57 -9.32
C ILE A 26 5.82 0.08 -9.47
N PHE A 27 6.34 0.63 -8.38
CA PHE A 27 7.62 1.32 -8.43
C PHE A 27 8.73 0.35 -8.83
N GLU A 28 8.72 -0.83 -8.26
CA GLU A 28 9.72 -1.81 -8.59
C GLU A 28 9.60 -2.27 -10.03
N TYR A 29 8.39 -2.45 -10.46
CA TYR A 29 8.15 -2.88 -11.83
C TYR A 29 8.68 -1.86 -12.82
N ARG A 30 8.40 -0.61 -12.55
CA ARG A 30 8.85 0.45 -13.45
C ARG A 30 10.37 0.58 -13.42
N SER A 31 10.93 0.46 -12.25
CA SER A 31 12.38 0.56 -12.13
C SER A 31 13.05 -0.54 -12.93
N LYS A 32 12.46 -1.72 -12.90
CA LYS A 32 13.02 -2.81 -13.65
C LYS A 32 12.89 -2.57 -15.13
N ASN A 33 11.76 -2.05 -15.54
CA ASN A 33 11.50 -1.82 -16.93
C ASN A 33 12.31 -0.68 -17.47
N SER A 34 12.56 0.32 -16.65
CA SER A 34 13.23 1.50 -17.13
C SER A 34 14.70 1.32 -16.96
N LYS A 35 15.29 0.49 -17.72
CA LYS A 35 16.68 0.29 -17.57
C LYS A 35 17.44 1.43 -18.19
N GLY A 36 18.57 1.65 -17.78
CA GLY A 36 19.37 2.70 -18.37
C GLY A 36 19.16 4.03 -17.74
N ILE A 37 18.09 4.24 -17.10
CA ILE A 37 17.92 5.45 -16.50
C ILE A 37 18.35 5.40 -15.19
N GLN A 38 18.51 5.21 -14.79
CA GLN A 38 18.88 5.38 -13.61
C GLN A 38 19.19 5.23 -13.25
#